data_45933d0159d5663cc1ac030e0cd83069
#
_entry.id   45933d0159d5663cc1ac030e0cd83069
#
_cell.length_a   1.000
_cell.length_b   1.000
_cell.length_c   1.000
_cell.angle_alpha   90.00
_cell.angle_beta   90.00
_cell.angle_gamma   90.00
#
_symmetry.space_group_name_H-M   'P 1'
#
loop_
_entity.id
_entity.type
_entity.pdbx_description
1 polymer ?
#
loop_
_entity_poly.entity_id
_entity_poly.type
_entity_poly.pdbx_seq_one_letter_code
_entity_poly.pdbx_strand_id
1 'polypeptide(L)'
;MKVTPNQGREQLLDEGVRTSLGALLSDTKGEGATLVTPEEKYVKRVLDLPITLALYDDLRYVTKAIGVTKNFREVIDYFKVPANETPQGFRIEYVLERDGLLRVDLVRDIGYDKNGQKRPTNLLFSADSANPYEVGAISNLIVNLTCNPGIIYDLFINNPKANVGAKFKTRDEVMGEIGRILGPGADISVELNNPFDDVQKCLEEAEKFREMLSPYRVVIKVPHTGPVNMQNMGELLEGDKLFKRRFDDGRTADMVHGHNLALKLREHGFRINFTLMFEPFQTALALQAKPYFINSFIRHRQIQSAAIRQYLDMYRLSDDKKVLADLRKFFVEKDYLPPSAADMDLFDVKKMGERIVTYRQVEEGLEGDDGLDAVRHNLRVLRNCNLPDTRLIICSMEGETMYPAIDSMLTEDEFVDMIDRVVITAEPEYLARFTSTNQVVSYQRRFLNAAKGAV
;
A
#
# COMPACT_ATOMS: atom_id res chain seq x y z
N MET A 1 -13.05 22.79 -21.04
CA MET A 1 -13.95 21.69 -20.67
C MET A 1 -13.09 20.47 -20.40
N LYS A 2 -13.10 19.92 -19.18
CA LYS A 2 -12.45 18.62 -18.93
C LYS A 2 -13.37 17.56 -19.53
N VAL A 3 -12.87 16.79 -20.46
CA VAL A 3 -13.56 15.62 -20.98
C VAL A 3 -12.88 14.43 -20.33
N THR A 4 -13.43 14.01 -19.20
CA THR A 4 -13.05 12.72 -18.59
C THR A 4 -13.90 11.66 -19.27
N PRO A 5 -13.31 10.52 -19.69
CA PRO A 5 -14.11 9.35 -20.02
C PRO A 5 -15.04 9.07 -18.84
N ASN A 6 -16.32 8.94 -19.12
CA ASN A 6 -17.37 8.82 -18.10
C ASN A 6 -17.08 7.65 -17.16
N GLN A 7 -16.84 7.94 -15.89
CA GLN A 7 -16.42 6.95 -14.87
C GLN A 7 -17.61 6.31 -14.13
N GLY A 8 -18.74 6.20 -14.77
CA GLY A 8 -19.89 5.57 -14.13
C GLY A 8 -20.56 4.60 -15.10
N ARG A 9 -21.35 3.74 -14.79
CA ARG A 9 -22.26 2.83 -15.53
C ARG A 9 -21.87 2.35 -16.95
N GLU A 10 -21.08 3.10 -17.74
CA GLU A 10 -20.67 2.74 -19.12
C GLU A 10 -19.51 1.74 -19.17
N GLN A 11 -18.78 1.52 -18.06
CA GLN A 11 -17.65 0.57 -18.05
C GLN A 11 -18.06 -0.91 -18.24
N LEU A 12 -19.29 -1.26 -17.99
CA LEU A 12 -19.81 -2.62 -18.23
C LEU A 12 -20.34 -2.83 -19.67
N LEU A 13 -20.42 -1.75 -20.47
CA LEU A 13 -20.92 -1.80 -21.84
C LEU A 13 -19.88 -1.37 -22.89
N ASP A 14 -18.67 -0.95 -22.48
CA ASP A 14 -17.66 -0.40 -23.37
C ASP A 14 -16.64 -1.43 -23.88
N GLU A 15 -17.11 -2.55 -24.41
CA GLU A 15 -16.41 -3.26 -25.49
C GLU A 15 -16.63 -2.56 -26.85
N GLY A 16 -16.96 -1.28 -26.82
CA GLY A 16 -17.23 -0.45 -28.00
C GLY A 16 -16.05 -0.45 -28.96
N VAL A 17 -16.35 -0.42 -30.24
CA VAL A 17 -15.36 -0.25 -31.32
C VAL A 17 -14.44 0.91 -30.96
N ARG A 18 -13.14 0.65 -30.95
CA ARG A 18 -12.12 1.65 -30.61
C ARG A 18 -11.42 2.14 -31.86
N THR A 19 -10.99 3.38 -31.84
CA THR A 19 -10.08 3.98 -32.80
C THR A 19 -8.86 4.53 -32.07
N SER A 20 -7.92 5.11 -32.81
CA SER A 20 -6.76 5.75 -32.15
C SER A 20 -6.96 7.27 -32.06
N LEU A 21 -6.26 7.91 -31.12
CA LEU A 21 -6.21 9.36 -31.03
C LEU A 21 -5.73 9.98 -32.38
N GLY A 22 -4.82 9.29 -33.08
CA GLY A 22 -4.29 9.69 -34.38
C GLY A 22 -5.34 9.77 -35.49
N ALA A 23 -6.48 9.11 -35.34
CA ALA A 23 -7.58 9.23 -36.28
C ALA A 23 -8.11 10.69 -36.44
N LEU A 24 -7.92 11.51 -35.38
CA LEU A 24 -8.29 12.93 -35.46
C LEU A 24 -7.44 13.73 -36.45
N LEU A 25 -6.24 13.23 -36.81
CA LEU A 25 -5.36 13.87 -37.81
C LEU A 25 -5.78 13.59 -39.24
N SER A 26 -6.50 12.52 -39.49
CA SER A 26 -6.86 12.01 -40.82
C SER A 26 -8.36 12.12 -41.13
N ASP A 27 -9.13 12.87 -40.34
CA ASP A 27 -10.57 13.02 -40.59
C ASP A 27 -10.83 13.73 -41.90
N THR A 28 -11.38 12.99 -42.89
CA THR A 28 -11.67 13.45 -44.23
C THR A 28 -12.96 14.28 -44.32
N LYS A 29 -13.73 14.42 -43.25
CA LYS A 29 -14.98 15.19 -43.20
C LYS A 29 -14.82 16.59 -42.62
N GLY A 30 -13.63 16.93 -42.12
CA GLY A 30 -13.22 18.25 -41.63
C GLY A 30 -11.77 18.53 -42.04
N GLU A 31 -11.25 19.71 -41.76
CA GLU A 31 -9.81 19.94 -41.77
C GLU A 31 -9.23 19.13 -40.59
N GLY A 32 -8.51 18.03 -40.86
CA GLY A 32 -7.92 17.18 -39.83
C GLY A 32 -7.10 18.01 -38.86
N ALA A 33 -7.07 17.58 -37.58
CA ALA A 33 -6.32 18.27 -36.55
C ALA A 33 -4.82 18.29 -36.89
N THR A 34 -4.12 19.34 -36.47
CA THR A 34 -2.66 19.48 -36.60
C THR A 34 -1.96 19.16 -35.29
N LEU A 35 -0.66 18.90 -35.36
CA LEU A 35 0.15 18.73 -34.12
C LEU A 35 0.73 20.09 -33.73
N VAL A 36 0.74 20.36 -32.39
CA VAL A 36 1.44 21.52 -31.84
C VAL A 36 2.95 21.32 -32.04
N THR A 37 3.59 22.13 -32.85
CA THR A 37 4.99 21.97 -33.27
C THR A 37 6.00 21.76 -32.14
N PRO A 38 5.99 22.54 -31.05
CA PRO A 38 6.97 22.33 -29.96
C PRO A 38 6.75 21.02 -29.19
N GLU A 39 5.56 20.43 -29.29
CA GLU A 39 5.10 19.25 -28.51
C GLU A 39 5.00 17.98 -29.35
N GLU A 40 5.22 18.07 -30.64
CA GLU A 40 5.01 16.99 -31.63
C GLU A 40 5.65 15.66 -31.23
N LYS A 41 6.91 15.68 -30.71
CA LYS A 41 7.59 14.47 -30.26
C LYS A 41 6.88 13.73 -29.13
N TYR A 42 6.15 14.47 -28.28
CA TYR A 42 5.36 13.90 -27.20
C TYR A 42 3.99 13.43 -27.67
N VAL A 43 3.33 14.21 -28.51
CA VAL A 43 2.02 13.85 -29.09
C VAL A 43 2.13 12.55 -29.89
N LYS A 44 3.18 12.40 -30.70
CA LYS A 44 3.43 11.16 -31.49
C LYS A 44 3.50 9.89 -30.62
N ARG A 45 3.82 10.02 -29.35
CA ARG A 45 3.90 8.87 -28.42
C ARG A 45 2.53 8.34 -27.99
N VAL A 46 1.48 9.11 -28.18
CA VAL A 46 0.12 8.80 -27.72
C VAL A 46 -0.89 8.68 -28.87
N LEU A 47 -0.47 8.88 -30.13
CA LEU A 47 -1.36 8.81 -31.28
C LEU A 47 -2.00 7.43 -31.47
N ASP A 48 -1.27 6.37 -31.15
CA ASP A 48 -1.75 4.98 -31.28
C ASP A 48 -2.57 4.51 -30.10
N LEU A 49 -2.71 5.35 -29.04
CA LEU A 49 -3.52 4.97 -27.90
C LEU A 49 -4.99 4.87 -28.27
N PRO A 50 -5.68 3.81 -27.83
CA PRO A 50 -7.07 3.59 -28.18
C PRO A 50 -7.98 4.59 -27.48
N ILE A 51 -8.89 5.19 -28.22
CA ILE A 51 -10.00 5.99 -27.72
C ILE A 51 -11.32 5.35 -28.16
N THR A 52 -12.40 5.59 -27.40
CA THR A 52 -13.73 5.11 -27.80
C THR A 52 -14.25 5.86 -29.02
N LEU A 53 -15.10 5.23 -29.81
CA LEU A 53 -15.76 5.93 -30.95
C LEU A 53 -16.60 7.11 -30.44
N ALA A 54 -17.25 7.00 -29.30
CA ALA A 54 -18.01 8.10 -28.71
C ALA A 54 -17.10 9.31 -28.45
N LEU A 55 -15.94 9.10 -27.79
CA LEU A 55 -14.98 10.18 -27.57
C LEU A 55 -14.42 10.74 -28.88
N TYR A 56 -14.15 9.89 -29.88
CA TYR A 56 -13.72 10.32 -31.19
C TYR A 56 -14.79 11.22 -31.88
N ASP A 57 -16.05 10.80 -31.84
CA ASP A 57 -17.15 11.56 -32.41
C ASP A 57 -17.36 12.91 -31.72
N ASP A 58 -17.18 12.98 -30.42
CA ASP A 58 -17.24 14.23 -29.66
C ASP A 58 -16.09 15.19 -30.02
N LEU A 59 -14.88 14.64 -30.27
CA LEU A 59 -13.68 15.43 -30.48
C LEU A 59 -13.45 15.86 -31.96
N ARG A 60 -13.81 15.05 -32.91
CA ARG A 60 -13.45 15.25 -34.34
C ARG A 60 -13.93 16.56 -34.94
N TYR A 61 -15.06 17.12 -34.47
CA TYR A 61 -15.61 18.37 -35.00
C TYR A 61 -15.09 19.64 -34.30
N VAL A 62 -14.45 19.47 -33.13
CA VAL A 62 -14.04 20.58 -32.30
C VAL A 62 -12.53 20.68 -32.12
N THR A 63 -11.79 19.59 -32.40
CA THR A 63 -10.33 19.57 -32.27
C THR A 63 -9.66 20.10 -33.53
N LYS A 64 -8.92 21.20 -33.42
CA LYS A 64 -8.12 21.81 -34.50
C LYS A 64 -6.63 21.46 -34.39
N ALA A 65 -6.15 21.25 -33.17
CA ALA A 65 -4.77 20.88 -32.91
C ALA A 65 -4.70 19.95 -31.72
N ILE A 66 -3.67 19.10 -31.68
CA ILE A 66 -3.38 18.20 -30.57
C ILE A 66 -2.02 18.58 -29.99
N GLY A 67 -2.01 18.80 -28.68
CA GLY A 67 -0.81 19.07 -27.88
C GLY A 67 -0.79 18.25 -26.60
N VAL A 68 0.22 18.46 -25.78
CA VAL A 68 0.35 17.86 -24.45
C VAL A 68 0.53 18.94 -23.39
N THR A 69 0.18 18.63 -22.14
CA THR A 69 0.41 19.56 -21.03
C THR A 69 1.90 19.58 -20.64
N LYS A 70 2.28 20.58 -19.84
CA LYS A 70 3.59 20.62 -19.23
C LYS A 70 3.81 19.40 -18.33
N ASN A 71 2.82 19.07 -17.50
CA ASN A 71 2.84 17.89 -16.63
C ASN A 71 3.07 16.59 -17.41
N PHE A 72 2.39 16.39 -18.53
CA PHE A 72 2.63 15.23 -19.40
C PHE A 72 4.11 15.10 -19.78
N ARG A 73 4.74 16.18 -20.24
CA ARG A 73 6.15 16.18 -20.66
C ARG A 73 7.08 15.83 -19.49
N GLU A 74 6.86 16.47 -18.33
CA GLU A 74 7.65 16.24 -17.13
C GLU A 74 7.55 14.79 -16.66
N VAL A 75 6.36 14.20 -16.66
CA VAL A 75 6.13 12.80 -16.30
C VAL A 75 6.83 11.84 -17.26
N ILE A 76 6.67 12.04 -18.57
CA ILE A 76 7.30 11.18 -19.59
C ILE A 76 8.83 11.25 -19.51
N ASP A 77 9.39 12.45 -19.39
CA ASP A 77 10.83 12.65 -19.36
C ASP A 77 11.44 12.10 -18.05
N TYR A 78 10.74 12.25 -16.94
CA TYR A 78 11.18 11.76 -15.64
C TYR A 78 11.23 10.23 -15.59
N PHE A 79 10.13 9.56 -15.98
CA PHE A 79 10.03 8.10 -15.94
C PHE A 79 10.65 7.40 -17.15
N LYS A 80 11.09 8.15 -18.18
CA LYS A 80 11.70 7.61 -19.42
C LYS A 80 10.84 6.50 -20.06
N VAL A 81 9.54 6.73 -20.11
CA VAL A 81 8.54 5.75 -20.56
C VAL A 81 8.77 5.41 -22.05
N PRO A 82 8.68 4.15 -22.48
CA PRO A 82 8.70 3.76 -23.89
C PRO A 82 7.58 4.41 -24.71
N ALA A 83 7.73 4.48 -26.03
CA ALA A 83 6.69 4.97 -26.92
C ALA A 83 5.45 4.05 -26.84
N ASN A 84 4.26 4.64 -26.94
CA ASN A 84 2.97 3.97 -26.85
C ASN A 84 2.66 3.29 -25.50
N GLU A 85 3.44 3.64 -24.45
CA GLU A 85 3.18 3.24 -23.09
C GLU A 85 2.95 4.46 -22.19
N THR A 86 2.14 4.29 -21.14
CA THR A 86 2.04 5.23 -20.03
C THR A 86 2.87 4.72 -18.84
N PRO A 87 3.38 5.60 -17.96
CA PRO A 87 3.98 5.12 -16.74
C PRO A 87 2.90 4.48 -15.86
N GLN A 88 3.27 3.40 -15.19
CA GLN A 88 2.35 2.68 -14.31
C GLN A 88 1.74 3.62 -13.26
N GLY A 89 0.44 3.48 -13.01
CA GLY A 89 -0.29 4.30 -12.05
C GLY A 89 -0.53 5.72 -12.54
N PHE A 90 -0.62 5.93 -13.85
CA PHE A 90 -1.10 7.16 -14.46
C PHE A 90 -2.21 6.85 -15.45
N ARG A 91 -3.18 7.74 -15.54
CA ARG A 91 -4.23 7.71 -16.57
C ARG A 91 -4.13 8.93 -17.45
N ILE A 92 -4.59 8.79 -18.67
CA ILE A 92 -4.69 9.88 -19.61
C ILE A 92 -5.96 10.68 -19.33
N GLU A 93 -5.83 12.00 -19.33
CA GLU A 93 -6.93 12.94 -19.42
C GLU A 93 -6.82 13.78 -20.69
N TYR A 94 -7.97 14.13 -21.26
CA TYR A 94 -8.07 15.03 -22.39
C TYR A 94 -8.69 16.35 -21.95
N VAL A 95 -8.03 17.46 -22.28
CA VAL A 95 -8.49 18.82 -21.95
C VAL A 95 -8.68 19.58 -23.25
N LEU A 96 -9.93 19.85 -23.64
CA LEU A 96 -10.24 20.68 -24.81
C LEU A 96 -10.29 22.15 -24.39
N GLU A 97 -9.41 22.96 -24.95
CA GLU A 97 -9.36 24.42 -24.78
C GLU A 97 -10.36 25.11 -25.72
N ARG A 98 -10.63 26.40 -25.45
CA ARG A 98 -11.68 27.16 -26.18
C ARG A 98 -11.37 27.37 -27.65
N ASP A 99 -10.09 27.38 -28.03
CA ASP A 99 -9.61 27.59 -29.40
C ASP A 99 -9.60 26.30 -30.25
N GLY A 100 -10.02 25.17 -29.66
CA GLY A 100 -10.01 23.86 -30.32
C GLY A 100 -8.69 23.11 -30.13
N LEU A 101 -7.84 23.54 -29.22
CA LEU A 101 -6.64 22.78 -28.84
C LEU A 101 -7.00 21.67 -27.86
N LEU A 102 -6.78 20.41 -28.28
CA LEU A 102 -6.90 19.23 -27.44
C LEU A 102 -5.54 18.95 -26.78
N ARG A 103 -5.48 19.07 -25.46
CA ARG A 103 -4.28 18.71 -24.69
C ARG A 103 -4.43 17.35 -24.04
N VAL A 104 -3.43 16.52 -24.21
CA VAL A 104 -3.29 15.25 -23.50
C VAL A 104 -2.51 15.50 -22.22
N ASP A 105 -3.03 15.01 -21.10
CA ASP A 105 -2.40 15.09 -19.79
C ASP A 105 -2.24 13.71 -19.16
N LEU A 106 -1.35 13.55 -18.20
CA LEU A 106 -1.14 12.37 -17.39
C LEU A 106 -1.46 12.69 -15.92
N VAL A 107 -2.50 12.06 -15.40
CA VAL A 107 -2.94 12.24 -14.03
C VAL A 107 -2.59 11.01 -13.20
N ARG A 108 -2.03 11.23 -12.02
CA ARG A 108 -1.67 10.13 -11.12
C ARG A 108 -2.90 9.38 -10.64
N ASP A 109 -2.95 8.11 -10.95
CA ASP A 109 -3.98 7.18 -10.49
C ASP A 109 -3.44 5.74 -10.46
N ILE A 110 -3.16 5.20 -9.26
CA ILE A 110 -2.62 3.85 -9.12
C ILE A 110 -3.63 2.75 -9.49
N GLY A 111 -4.90 3.11 -9.70
CA GLY A 111 -5.91 2.22 -10.30
C GLY A 111 -5.67 1.90 -11.77
N TYR A 112 -4.63 2.48 -12.42
CA TYR A 112 -4.27 2.22 -13.81
C TYR A 112 -2.95 1.48 -13.93
N ASP A 113 -2.86 0.58 -14.91
CA ASP A 113 -1.66 -0.20 -15.19
C ASP A 113 -0.67 0.53 -16.12
N LYS A 114 0.40 -0.15 -16.52
CA LYS A 114 1.43 0.37 -17.44
C LYS A 114 0.95 0.61 -18.87
N ASN A 115 -0.23 0.13 -19.23
CA ASN A 115 -0.83 0.33 -20.54
C ASN A 115 -1.88 1.46 -20.51
N GLY A 116 -2.02 2.17 -19.39
CA GLY A 116 -3.05 3.19 -19.20
C GLY A 116 -4.47 2.61 -19.13
N GLN A 117 -4.60 1.32 -18.82
CA GLN A 117 -5.89 0.65 -18.65
C GLN A 117 -6.26 0.64 -17.17
N LYS A 118 -7.54 0.92 -16.89
CA LYS A 118 -8.05 0.79 -15.51
C LYS A 118 -7.97 -0.69 -15.09
N ARG A 119 -7.49 -0.91 -13.86
CA ARG A 119 -7.47 -2.25 -13.29
C ARG A 119 -8.88 -2.79 -13.13
N PRO A 120 -9.08 -4.12 -13.26
CA PRO A 120 -10.43 -4.70 -13.30
C PRO A 120 -11.18 -4.59 -11.96
N THR A 121 -10.48 -4.29 -10.86
CA THR A 121 -11.09 -4.12 -9.54
C THR A 121 -10.67 -2.80 -8.91
N ASN A 122 -11.51 -2.24 -8.05
CA ASN A 122 -11.16 -1.06 -7.26
C ASN A 122 -10.22 -1.41 -6.09
N LEU A 123 -10.32 -2.63 -5.55
CA LEU A 123 -9.40 -3.14 -4.55
C LEU A 123 -8.03 -3.34 -5.16
N LEU A 124 -7.01 -2.78 -4.53
CA LEU A 124 -5.64 -2.79 -5.01
C LEU A 124 -4.77 -3.71 -4.15
N PHE A 125 -3.75 -4.31 -4.77
CA PHE A 125 -2.79 -5.18 -4.10
C PHE A 125 -1.39 -4.59 -4.10
N SER A 126 -0.67 -4.81 -3.02
CA SER A 126 0.74 -4.49 -2.85
C SER A 126 1.49 -5.74 -2.38
N ALA A 127 2.75 -5.87 -2.72
CA ALA A 127 3.60 -6.91 -2.16
C ALA A 127 4.48 -6.37 -1.04
N ASP A 128 4.65 -7.16 0.01
CA ASP A 128 5.62 -6.91 1.08
C ASP A 128 6.76 -7.92 0.90
N SER A 129 7.77 -7.57 0.11
CA SER A 129 8.86 -8.46 -0.27
C SER A 129 10.09 -7.70 -0.76
N ALA A 130 11.24 -8.34 -0.60
CA ALA A 130 12.50 -7.96 -1.23
C ALA A 130 13.06 -9.08 -2.12
N ASN A 131 12.26 -10.10 -2.43
CA ASN A 131 12.67 -11.21 -3.27
C ASN A 131 12.27 -10.98 -4.74
N PRO A 132 13.22 -10.62 -5.63
CA PRO A 132 12.90 -10.33 -7.03
C PRO A 132 12.25 -11.51 -7.78
N TYR A 133 12.57 -12.74 -7.38
CA TYR A 133 12.01 -13.94 -8.03
C TYR A 133 10.52 -14.10 -7.74
N GLU A 134 10.09 -13.80 -6.52
CA GLU A 134 8.68 -13.84 -6.11
C GLU A 134 7.90 -12.65 -6.67
N VAL A 135 8.49 -11.45 -6.58
CA VAL A 135 7.87 -10.22 -7.10
C VAL A 135 7.63 -10.32 -8.60
N GLY A 136 8.54 -10.96 -9.35
CA GLY A 136 8.38 -11.18 -10.78
C GLY A 136 7.10 -11.94 -11.14
N ALA A 137 6.73 -12.94 -10.33
CA ALA A 137 5.54 -13.76 -10.56
C ALA A 137 4.22 -12.99 -10.39
N ILE A 138 4.20 -11.92 -9.59
CA ILE A 138 2.99 -11.16 -9.24
C ILE A 138 3.02 -9.71 -9.72
N SER A 139 4.03 -9.31 -10.50
CA SER A 139 4.25 -7.92 -10.91
C SER A 139 3.05 -7.28 -11.63
N ASN A 140 2.24 -8.07 -12.32
CA ASN A 140 1.02 -7.60 -12.99
C ASN A 140 -0.16 -7.37 -12.03
N LEU A 141 -0.13 -7.95 -10.83
CA LEU A 141 -1.22 -7.85 -9.86
C LEU A 141 -1.05 -6.62 -8.95
N ILE A 142 0.17 -6.22 -8.67
CA ILE A 142 0.47 -5.22 -7.64
C ILE A 142 0.58 -3.81 -8.21
N VAL A 143 0.20 -2.85 -7.39
CA VAL A 143 0.31 -1.41 -7.69
C VAL A 143 1.44 -0.73 -6.94
N ASN A 144 1.92 -1.36 -5.87
CA ASN A 144 2.96 -0.89 -4.99
C ASN A 144 3.75 -2.07 -4.45
N LEU A 145 5.00 -1.85 -4.11
CA LEU A 145 5.80 -2.79 -3.36
C LEU A 145 6.25 -2.12 -2.07
N THR A 146 6.15 -2.83 -0.96
CA THR A 146 6.70 -2.38 0.31
C THR A 146 7.85 -3.28 0.75
N CYS A 147 8.82 -2.71 1.43
CA CYS A 147 9.87 -3.45 2.10
C CYS A 147 10.36 -2.69 3.34
N ASN A 148 11.03 -3.40 4.21
CA ASN A 148 11.70 -2.87 5.40
C ASN A 148 13.07 -3.56 5.57
N PRO A 149 13.95 -3.08 6.45
CA PRO A 149 15.27 -3.68 6.63
C PRO A 149 15.25 -5.18 6.96
N GLY A 150 14.30 -5.64 7.79
CA GLY A 150 14.17 -7.07 8.11
C GLY A 150 13.85 -7.92 6.88
N ILE A 151 12.93 -7.46 6.03
CA ILE A 151 12.59 -8.15 4.78
C ILE A 151 13.78 -8.18 3.83
N ILE A 152 14.49 -7.07 3.69
CA ILE A 152 15.63 -6.97 2.77
C ILE A 152 16.80 -7.82 3.26
N TYR A 153 17.20 -7.67 4.51
CA TYR A 153 18.42 -8.30 5.00
C TYR A 153 18.17 -9.72 5.52
N ASP A 154 17.19 -9.92 6.41
CA ASP A 154 17.01 -11.22 7.08
C ASP A 154 16.25 -12.22 6.20
N LEU A 155 15.18 -11.76 5.53
CA LEU A 155 14.37 -12.66 4.72
C LEU A 155 14.94 -12.90 3.32
N PHE A 156 15.76 -11.99 2.78
CA PHE A 156 16.28 -12.15 1.42
C PHE A 156 17.82 -12.19 1.34
N ILE A 157 18.54 -11.08 1.59
CA ILE A 157 20.01 -11.01 1.29
C ILE A 157 20.76 -12.10 2.07
N ASN A 158 20.51 -12.23 3.36
CA ASN A 158 21.19 -13.16 4.25
C ASN A 158 20.54 -14.56 4.29
N ASN A 159 19.48 -14.79 3.51
CA ASN A 159 18.78 -16.07 3.42
C ASN A 159 19.25 -16.85 2.18
N PRO A 160 20.09 -17.89 2.31
CA PRO A 160 20.62 -18.64 1.16
C PRO A 160 19.56 -19.41 0.38
N LYS A 161 18.38 -19.66 0.98
CA LYS A 161 17.25 -20.32 0.29
C LYS A 161 16.52 -19.34 -0.63
N ALA A 162 16.46 -18.06 -0.27
CA ALA A 162 15.84 -17.02 -1.07
C ALA A 162 16.84 -16.40 -2.08
N ASN A 163 18.02 -16.01 -1.61
CA ASN A 163 19.09 -15.42 -2.41
C ASN A 163 20.04 -16.51 -2.93
N VAL A 164 19.56 -17.35 -3.82
CA VAL A 164 20.29 -18.49 -4.36
C VAL A 164 21.58 -18.04 -5.04
N GLY A 165 22.69 -18.64 -4.62
CA GLY A 165 24.03 -18.31 -5.13
C GLY A 165 24.57 -16.96 -4.65
N ALA A 166 23.97 -16.36 -3.62
CA ALA A 166 24.32 -15.04 -3.07
C ALA A 166 24.48 -13.97 -4.17
N LYS A 167 23.54 -13.97 -5.10
CA LYS A 167 23.54 -13.10 -6.28
C LYS A 167 23.43 -11.61 -5.89
N PHE A 168 22.64 -11.32 -4.89
CA PHE A 168 22.43 -9.96 -4.37
C PHE A 168 23.19 -9.78 -3.05
N LYS A 169 23.99 -8.73 -2.95
CA LYS A 169 24.85 -8.46 -1.78
C LYS A 169 24.44 -7.20 -1.04
N THR A 170 23.76 -6.30 -1.72
CA THR A 170 23.40 -5.00 -1.18
C THR A 170 21.90 -4.72 -1.37
N ARG A 171 21.35 -3.86 -0.51
CA ARG A 171 20.01 -3.34 -0.65
C ARG A 171 19.79 -2.65 -2.00
N ASP A 172 20.78 -1.90 -2.44
CA ASP A 172 20.69 -1.11 -3.68
C ASP A 172 20.55 -2.04 -4.91
N GLU A 173 21.30 -3.14 -4.97
CA GLU A 173 21.15 -4.16 -6.03
C GLU A 173 19.74 -4.77 -6.03
N VAL A 174 19.22 -5.11 -4.86
CA VAL A 174 17.86 -5.67 -4.71
C VAL A 174 16.80 -4.68 -5.18
N MET A 175 16.87 -3.44 -4.70
CA MET A 175 15.88 -2.41 -5.04
C MET A 175 15.92 -2.03 -6.51
N GLY A 176 17.12 -1.96 -7.11
CA GLY A 176 17.29 -1.72 -8.54
C GLY A 176 16.65 -2.82 -9.40
N GLU A 177 16.84 -4.09 -9.03
CA GLU A 177 16.24 -5.22 -9.76
C GLU A 177 14.71 -5.26 -9.60
N ILE A 178 14.20 -5.00 -8.40
CA ILE A 178 12.75 -4.89 -8.16
C ILE A 178 12.15 -3.78 -9.01
N GLY A 179 12.79 -2.61 -9.04
CA GLY A 179 12.36 -1.52 -9.89
C GLY A 179 12.29 -1.91 -11.37
N ARG A 180 13.32 -2.61 -11.87
CA ARG A 180 13.35 -3.12 -13.25
C ARG A 180 12.20 -4.08 -13.55
N ILE A 181 11.83 -4.95 -12.60
CA ILE A 181 10.71 -5.91 -12.72
C ILE A 181 9.38 -5.17 -12.79
N LEU A 182 9.17 -4.21 -11.89
CA LEU A 182 7.90 -3.48 -11.77
C LEU A 182 7.69 -2.48 -12.92
N GLY A 183 8.77 -1.95 -13.47
CA GLY A 183 8.71 -0.99 -14.57
C GLY A 183 8.50 0.47 -14.14
N PRO A 184 8.61 1.40 -15.10
CA PRO A 184 8.52 2.83 -14.86
C PRO A 184 7.19 3.25 -14.21
N GLY A 185 7.27 4.17 -13.25
CA GLY A 185 6.10 4.73 -12.58
C GLY A 185 5.49 3.87 -11.47
N ALA A 186 6.01 2.65 -11.22
CA ALA A 186 5.57 1.83 -10.09
C ALA A 186 5.89 2.52 -8.76
N ASP A 187 5.00 2.36 -7.79
CA ASP A 187 5.28 2.80 -6.43
C ASP A 187 6.17 1.79 -5.72
N ILE A 188 7.26 2.27 -5.13
CA ILE A 188 8.18 1.47 -4.31
C ILE A 188 8.29 2.17 -2.96
N SER A 189 7.70 1.55 -1.94
CA SER A 189 7.74 2.03 -0.57
C SER A 189 8.92 1.41 0.17
N VAL A 190 9.94 2.19 0.44
CA VAL A 190 11.17 1.75 1.09
C VAL A 190 11.33 2.41 2.44
N GLU A 191 11.68 1.63 3.46
CA GLU A 191 11.89 2.12 4.82
C GLU A 191 13.34 2.55 5.04
N LEU A 192 13.53 3.65 5.76
CA LEU A 192 14.85 4.10 6.19
C LEU A 192 15.49 3.04 7.11
N ASN A 193 16.81 2.86 7.00
CA ASN A 193 17.52 1.90 7.84
C ASN A 193 17.48 2.26 9.33
N ASN A 194 17.59 3.55 9.62
CA ASN A 194 17.53 4.04 10.98
C ASN A 194 16.71 5.33 11.04
N PRO A 195 15.39 5.22 11.31
CA PRO A 195 14.51 6.40 11.40
C PRO A 195 14.76 7.25 12.66
N PHE A 196 15.60 6.79 13.60
CA PHE A 196 15.96 7.52 14.81
C PHE A 196 17.20 8.41 14.64
N ASP A 197 17.89 8.31 13.50
CA ASP A 197 19.10 9.11 13.23
C ASP A 197 18.77 10.59 13.03
N ASP A 198 19.81 11.40 12.91
CA ASP A 198 19.66 12.81 12.57
C ASP A 198 18.83 13.00 11.29
N VAL A 199 17.95 13.99 11.29
CA VAL A 199 17.03 14.27 10.17
C VAL A 199 17.80 14.49 8.87
N GLN A 200 18.99 15.10 8.91
CA GLN A 200 19.79 15.33 7.71
C GLN A 200 20.29 14.00 7.10
N LYS A 201 20.72 13.04 7.91
CA LYS A 201 21.10 11.71 7.44
C LYS A 201 19.93 10.93 6.86
N CYS A 202 18.75 11.04 7.49
CA CYS A 202 17.52 10.46 6.95
C CYS A 202 17.16 11.05 5.58
N LEU A 203 17.33 12.37 5.41
CA LEU A 203 17.14 13.05 4.13
C LEU A 203 18.14 12.58 3.07
N GLU A 204 19.42 12.47 3.43
CA GLU A 204 20.48 11.97 2.53
C GLU A 204 20.18 10.53 2.06
N GLU A 205 19.72 9.67 2.96
CA GLU A 205 19.30 8.30 2.59
C GLU A 205 18.08 8.32 1.66
N ALA A 206 17.09 9.15 1.95
CA ALA A 206 15.90 9.30 1.10
C ALA A 206 16.26 9.85 -0.30
N GLU A 207 17.16 10.83 -0.39
CA GLU A 207 17.67 11.36 -1.65
C GLU A 207 18.40 10.29 -2.47
N LYS A 208 19.24 9.48 -1.82
CA LYS A 208 19.91 8.35 -2.47
C LYS A 208 18.89 7.39 -3.09
N PHE A 209 17.79 7.08 -2.39
CA PHE A 209 16.71 6.27 -2.97
C PHE A 209 16.05 6.97 -4.16
N ARG A 210 15.76 8.25 -4.05
CA ARG A 210 15.17 9.02 -5.15
C ARG A 210 16.05 9.03 -6.39
N GLU A 211 17.35 9.19 -6.22
CA GLU A 211 18.31 9.14 -7.33
C GLU A 211 18.38 7.75 -7.96
N MET A 212 18.60 6.71 -7.14
CA MET A 212 18.75 5.32 -7.58
C MET A 212 17.48 4.80 -8.27
N LEU A 213 16.31 5.15 -7.75
CA LEU A 213 15.01 4.68 -8.23
C LEU A 213 14.28 5.75 -9.06
N SER A 214 15.02 6.65 -9.72
CA SER A 214 14.45 7.79 -10.43
C SER A 214 13.42 7.44 -11.52
N PRO A 215 13.50 6.27 -12.24
CA PRO A 215 12.45 5.86 -13.18
C PRO A 215 11.16 5.37 -12.51
N TYR A 216 11.14 5.26 -11.18
CA TYR A 216 10.04 4.72 -10.39
C TYR A 216 9.52 5.78 -9.42
N ARG A 217 8.43 5.47 -8.71
CA ARG A 217 7.90 6.38 -7.71
C ARG A 217 8.29 5.93 -6.31
N VAL A 218 9.31 6.57 -5.78
CA VAL A 218 9.76 6.31 -4.42
C VAL A 218 8.77 6.88 -3.42
N VAL A 219 8.40 6.06 -2.45
CA VAL A 219 7.63 6.42 -1.26
C VAL A 219 8.47 6.06 -0.04
N ILE A 220 8.75 7.00 0.83
CA ILE A 220 9.56 6.74 2.02
C ILE A 220 8.66 6.24 3.15
N LYS A 221 8.94 5.02 3.63
CA LYS A 221 8.28 4.48 4.82
C LYS A 221 8.90 5.09 6.07
N VAL A 222 8.04 5.63 6.93
CA VAL A 222 8.42 6.25 8.19
C VAL A 222 7.60 5.62 9.31
N PRO A 223 8.22 5.01 10.32
CA PRO A 223 7.49 4.47 11.46
C PRO A 223 7.11 5.57 12.46
N HIS A 224 6.04 5.31 13.22
CA HIS A 224 5.90 5.95 14.51
C HIS A 224 7.01 5.44 15.45
N THR A 225 7.69 6.32 16.14
CA THR A 225 8.91 6.00 16.90
C THR A 225 8.63 5.69 18.37
N GLY A 226 7.51 6.18 18.92
CA GLY A 226 7.25 6.08 20.35
C GLY A 226 8.40 6.71 21.15
N PRO A 227 8.71 6.19 22.35
CA PRO A 227 9.77 6.72 23.21
C PRO A 227 11.20 6.28 22.82
N VAL A 228 11.33 5.53 21.72
CA VAL A 228 12.64 5.05 21.22
C VAL A 228 13.40 6.19 20.56
N ASN A 229 14.70 6.27 20.82
CA ASN A 229 15.62 7.24 20.25
C ASN A 229 17.04 6.65 20.15
N MET A 230 17.99 7.40 19.59
CA MET A 230 19.39 6.97 19.43
C MET A 230 20.09 6.59 20.73
N GLN A 231 19.69 7.14 21.87
CA GLN A 231 20.34 6.87 23.16
C GLN A 231 19.83 5.60 23.82
N ASN A 232 18.57 5.21 23.55
CA ASN A 232 17.94 4.05 24.21
C ASN A 232 17.62 2.87 23.29
N MET A 233 17.80 3.01 21.96
CA MET A 233 17.55 1.92 21.03
C MET A 233 18.38 0.67 21.30
N GLY A 234 19.53 0.80 21.98
CA GLY A 234 20.35 -0.33 22.44
C GLY A 234 19.59 -1.31 23.34
N GLU A 235 18.59 -0.84 24.09
CA GLU A 235 17.75 -1.71 24.92
C GLU A 235 17.00 -2.77 24.09
N LEU A 236 16.64 -2.44 22.84
CA LEU A 236 15.96 -3.35 21.91
C LEU A 236 16.91 -4.30 21.16
N LEU A 237 18.20 -4.03 21.17
CA LEU A 237 19.20 -4.78 20.42
C LEU A 237 20.02 -5.74 21.29
N GLU A 238 20.14 -5.43 22.58
CA GLU A 238 21.04 -6.11 23.51
C GLU A 238 20.26 -6.76 24.68
N GLY A 239 20.90 -7.70 25.36
CA GLY A 239 20.36 -8.37 26.55
C GLY A 239 19.08 -9.15 26.25
N ASP A 240 18.01 -8.88 27.01
CA ASP A 240 16.71 -9.51 26.85
C ASP A 240 15.89 -8.91 25.65
N LYS A 241 16.42 -7.86 25.03
CA LYS A 241 15.82 -7.14 23.90
C LYS A 241 14.43 -6.57 24.22
N LEU A 242 14.16 -6.27 25.46
CA LEU A 242 12.92 -5.65 25.93
C LEU A 242 13.17 -4.20 26.33
N PHE A 243 12.26 -3.33 25.93
CA PHE A 243 12.31 -1.93 26.33
C PHE A 243 12.06 -1.79 27.82
N LYS A 244 12.93 -1.08 28.56
CA LYS A 244 12.95 -1.07 30.04
C LYS A 244 11.91 -0.12 30.66
N ARG A 245 11.17 0.58 29.83
CA ARG A 245 10.09 1.47 30.26
C ARG A 245 8.81 1.16 29.50
N ARG A 246 7.72 1.77 29.92
CA ARG A 246 6.46 1.61 29.23
C ARG A 246 6.49 2.33 27.87
N PHE A 247 5.73 1.84 26.87
CA PHE A 247 5.69 2.38 25.50
C PHE A 247 5.24 3.84 25.42
N ASP A 248 4.55 4.38 26.44
CA ASP A 248 4.07 5.76 26.54
C ASP A 248 4.90 6.62 27.51
N ASP A 249 6.00 6.09 28.04
CA ASP A 249 6.92 6.80 28.94
C ASP A 249 8.14 7.31 28.16
N GLY A 250 8.00 8.48 27.54
CA GLY A 250 9.05 9.10 26.76
C GLY A 250 8.93 10.62 26.71
N ARG A 251 10.02 11.26 26.28
CA ARG A 251 9.99 12.70 26.01
C ARG A 251 9.09 13.00 24.82
N THR A 252 8.34 14.07 24.86
CA THR A 252 7.46 14.50 23.75
C THR A 252 8.21 14.55 22.41
N ALA A 253 9.47 15.05 22.43
CA ALA A 253 10.27 15.13 21.21
C ALA A 253 10.56 13.76 20.58
N ASP A 254 10.81 12.74 21.39
CA ASP A 254 11.03 11.38 20.91
C ASP A 254 9.72 10.77 20.40
N MET A 255 8.63 10.95 21.15
CA MET A 255 7.30 10.42 20.80
C MET A 255 6.77 10.93 19.44
N VAL A 256 7.06 12.18 19.08
CA VAL A 256 6.64 12.78 17.80
C VAL A 256 7.74 12.78 16.74
N HIS A 257 8.88 12.15 16.99
CA HIS A 257 10.04 12.19 16.08
C HIS A 257 9.68 11.68 14.67
N GLY A 258 9.06 10.51 14.56
CA GLY A 258 8.65 9.95 13.28
C GLY A 258 7.67 10.85 12.52
N HIS A 259 6.74 11.50 13.22
CA HIS A 259 5.84 12.48 12.61
C HIS A 259 6.60 13.69 12.06
N ASN A 260 7.52 14.26 12.84
CA ASN A 260 8.33 15.40 12.43
C ASN A 260 9.27 15.06 11.26
N LEU A 261 9.84 13.86 11.26
CA LEU A 261 10.64 13.35 10.15
C LEU A 261 9.79 13.25 8.87
N ALA A 262 8.57 12.76 8.97
CA ALA A 262 7.65 12.70 7.82
C ALA A 262 7.32 14.09 7.27
N LEU A 263 7.10 15.10 8.13
CA LEU A 263 6.90 16.48 7.70
C LEU A 263 8.14 17.02 6.96
N LYS A 264 9.34 16.76 7.46
CA LYS A 264 10.60 17.21 6.82
C LYS A 264 10.81 16.55 5.47
N LEU A 265 10.62 15.24 5.36
CA LEU A 265 10.69 14.54 4.09
C LEU A 265 9.68 15.08 3.07
N ARG A 266 8.47 15.42 3.51
CA ARG A 266 7.48 16.06 2.62
C ARG A 266 7.88 17.45 2.15
N GLU A 267 8.48 18.29 3.01
CA GLU A 267 9.05 19.58 2.62
C GLU A 267 10.06 19.44 1.47
N HIS A 268 10.76 18.28 1.40
CA HIS A 268 11.69 17.94 0.32
C HIS A 268 11.02 17.19 -0.85
N GLY A 269 9.70 17.15 -0.88
CA GLY A 269 8.92 16.58 -2.00
C GLY A 269 8.80 15.06 -2.00
N PHE A 270 9.14 14.37 -0.90
CA PHE A 270 8.91 12.95 -0.77
C PHE A 270 7.45 12.61 -0.46
N ARG A 271 6.99 11.48 -0.99
CA ARG A 271 5.74 10.85 -0.56
C ARG A 271 6.03 9.97 0.65
N ILE A 272 5.09 9.94 1.59
CA ILE A 272 5.26 9.26 2.86
C ILE A 272 4.30 8.08 2.96
N ASN A 273 4.82 6.96 3.46
CA ASN A 273 4.07 5.80 3.89
C ASN A 273 4.28 5.62 5.41
N PHE A 274 3.28 5.98 6.22
CA PHE A 274 3.36 5.75 7.65
C PHE A 274 3.19 4.27 7.97
N THR A 275 4.16 3.71 8.70
CA THR A 275 4.18 2.31 9.13
C THR A 275 4.18 2.18 10.67
N LEU A 276 4.14 0.95 11.20
CA LEU A 276 3.98 0.62 12.61
C LEU A 276 2.73 1.28 13.24
N MET A 277 1.62 1.16 12.52
CA MET A 277 0.33 1.69 12.94
C MET A 277 -0.57 0.55 13.39
N PHE A 278 -0.75 0.42 14.70
CA PHE A 278 -1.52 -0.64 15.35
C PHE A 278 -2.81 -0.11 15.98
N GLU A 279 -2.83 1.17 16.34
CA GLU A 279 -3.94 1.79 17.05
C GLU A 279 -4.60 2.90 16.22
N PRO A 280 -5.93 3.04 16.26
CA PRO A 280 -6.67 4.03 15.47
C PRO A 280 -6.21 5.47 15.67
N PHE A 281 -5.83 5.86 16.89
CA PHE A 281 -5.38 7.23 17.17
C PHE A 281 -4.07 7.58 16.46
N GLN A 282 -3.24 6.60 16.09
CA GLN A 282 -2.04 6.83 15.27
C GLN A 282 -2.40 7.36 13.88
N THR A 283 -3.49 6.85 13.29
CA THR A 283 -3.98 7.32 11.99
C THR A 283 -4.40 8.78 12.06
N ALA A 284 -5.15 9.19 13.08
CA ALA A 284 -5.57 10.57 13.23
C ALA A 284 -4.38 11.55 13.29
N LEU A 285 -3.30 11.16 13.97
CA LEU A 285 -2.06 11.95 13.99
C LEU A 285 -1.35 11.92 12.64
N ALA A 286 -1.16 10.74 12.04
CA ALA A 286 -0.42 10.56 10.78
C ALA A 286 -1.04 11.37 9.63
N LEU A 287 -2.35 11.46 9.54
CA LEU A 287 -3.06 12.21 8.51
C LEU A 287 -2.76 13.72 8.54
N GLN A 288 -2.33 14.27 9.69
CA GLN A 288 -1.86 15.66 9.77
C GLN A 288 -0.62 15.93 8.91
N ALA A 289 0.21 14.92 8.69
CA ALA A 289 1.36 15.01 7.80
C ALA A 289 0.99 14.77 6.32
N LYS A 290 -0.29 14.62 5.97
CA LYS A 290 -0.79 14.37 4.60
C LYS A 290 0.01 13.26 3.91
N PRO A 291 0.06 12.04 4.45
CA PRO A 291 0.80 10.93 3.86
C PRO A 291 0.17 10.47 2.56
N TYR A 292 0.94 9.74 1.76
CA TYR A 292 0.43 9.04 0.59
C TYR A 292 -0.20 7.70 0.97
N PHE A 293 0.43 7.00 1.93
CA PHE A 293 -0.14 5.80 2.54
C PHE A 293 -0.15 5.90 4.06
N ILE A 294 -1.18 5.31 4.66
CA ILE A 294 -1.25 4.93 6.08
C ILE A 294 -1.43 3.43 6.16
N ASN A 295 -0.84 2.80 7.18
CA ASN A 295 -0.95 1.35 7.35
C ASN A 295 -1.90 1.00 8.49
N SER A 296 -2.47 -0.19 8.43
CA SER A 296 -3.20 -0.81 9.53
C SER A 296 -2.66 -2.22 9.72
N PHE A 297 -1.93 -2.43 10.83
CA PHE A 297 -1.33 -3.70 11.21
C PHE A 297 -2.36 -4.53 11.97
N ILE A 298 -2.88 -5.60 11.36
CA ILE A 298 -4.03 -6.31 11.92
C ILE A 298 -3.65 -7.59 12.66
N ARG A 299 -2.66 -8.37 12.19
CA ARG A 299 -2.31 -9.68 12.77
C ARG A 299 -1.98 -9.61 14.26
N HIS A 300 -1.03 -8.76 14.64
CA HIS A 300 -0.60 -8.67 16.02
C HIS A 300 -1.73 -8.20 16.93
N ARG A 301 -2.51 -7.21 16.48
CA ARG A 301 -3.66 -6.71 17.22
C ARG A 301 -4.70 -7.81 17.45
N GLN A 302 -5.08 -8.56 16.40
CA GLN A 302 -6.05 -9.64 16.48
C GLN A 302 -5.59 -10.76 17.40
N ILE A 303 -4.38 -11.29 17.18
CA ILE A 303 -3.84 -12.40 17.99
C ILE A 303 -3.74 -12.01 19.46
N GLN A 304 -3.23 -10.81 19.76
CA GLN A 304 -3.08 -10.35 21.13
C GLN A 304 -4.44 -10.10 21.79
N SER A 305 -5.39 -9.55 21.07
CA SER A 305 -6.74 -9.30 21.57
C SER A 305 -7.47 -10.61 21.88
N ALA A 306 -7.38 -11.59 20.98
CA ALA A 306 -7.94 -12.92 21.17
C ALA A 306 -7.29 -13.63 22.38
N ALA A 307 -5.98 -13.54 22.54
CA ALA A 307 -5.28 -14.13 23.70
C ALA A 307 -5.73 -13.49 25.01
N ILE A 308 -5.82 -12.17 25.08
CA ILE A 308 -6.29 -11.45 26.28
C ILE A 308 -7.72 -11.87 26.64
N ARG A 309 -8.61 -11.89 25.63
CA ARG A 309 -9.99 -12.37 25.82
C ARG A 309 -10.01 -13.79 26.36
N GLN A 310 -9.23 -14.70 25.78
CA GLN A 310 -9.15 -16.09 26.23
C GLN A 310 -8.72 -16.21 27.68
N TYR A 311 -7.70 -15.48 28.14
CA TYR A 311 -7.28 -15.47 29.54
C TYR A 311 -8.39 -14.96 30.47
N LEU A 312 -9.08 -13.91 30.09
CA LEU A 312 -10.19 -13.37 30.88
C LEU A 312 -11.35 -14.36 30.97
N ASP A 313 -11.70 -15.03 29.88
CA ASP A 313 -12.75 -16.05 29.84
C ASP A 313 -12.38 -17.28 30.68
N MET A 314 -11.14 -17.75 30.57
CA MET A 314 -10.64 -18.84 31.40
C MET A 314 -10.70 -18.48 32.91
N TYR A 315 -10.32 -17.26 33.27
CA TYR A 315 -10.42 -16.81 34.66
C TYR A 315 -11.88 -16.72 35.12
N ARG A 316 -12.79 -16.19 34.31
CA ARG A 316 -14.21 -16.09 34.59
C ARG A 316 -14.86 -17.46 34.86
N LEU A 317 -14.40 -18.48 34.12
CA LEU A 317 -14.93 -19.87 34.26
C LEU A 317 -14.32 -20.63 35.42
N SER A 318 -13.04 -20.40 35.77
CA SER A 318 -12.29 -21.21 36.73
C SER A 318 -12.05 -20.54 38.06
N ASP A 319 -12.12 -19.21 38.14
CA ASP A 319 -11.68 -18.38 39.28
C ASP A 319 -10.22 -18.67 39.72
N ASP A 320 -9.40 -19.25 38.85
CA ASP A 320 -8.02 -19.62 39.14
C ASP A 320 -7.08 -18.42 38.93
N LYS A 321 -6.51 -17.91 40.03
CA LYS A 321 -5.54 -16.80 40.00
C LYS A 321 -4.29 -17.08 39.18
N LYS A 322 -3.97 -18.35 38.90
CA LYS A 322 -2.86 -18.71 38.03
C LYS A 322 -3.08 -18.19 36.60
N VAL A 323 -4.33 -18.20 36.12
CA VAL A 323 -4.68 -17.67 34.80
C VAL A 323 -4.34 -16.17 34.70
N LEU A 324 -4.60 -15.40 35.76
CA LEU A 324 -4.21 -13.98 35.80
C LEU A 324 -2.70 -13.78 35.90
N ALA A 325 -1.99 -14.69 36.57
CA ALA A 325 -0.53 -14.67 36.58
C ALA A 325 0.06 -14.97 35.20
N ASP A 326 -0.55 -15.88 34.44
CA ASP A 326 -0.16 -16.17 33.07
C ASP A 326 -0.48 -14.98 32.15
N LEU A 327 -1.63 -14.31 32.31
CA LEU A 327 -1.96 -13.05 31.61
C LEU A 327 -0.93 -11.95 31.94
N ARG A 328 -0.50 -11.80 33.17
CA ARG A 328 0.56 -10.85 33.55
C ARG A 328 1.86 -11.14 32.80
N LYS A 329 2.28 -12.42 32.80
CA LYS A 329 3.45 -12.86 32.03
C LYS A 329 3.31 -12.52 30.54
N PHE A 330 2.16 -12.82 29.95
CA PHE A 330 1.84 -12.45 28.57
C PHE A 330 1.98 -10.93 28.34
N PHE A 331 1.49 -10.09 29.26
CA PHE A 331 1.62 -8.64 29.12
C PHE A 331 3.06 -8.16 29.16
N VAL A 332 3.93 -8.78 29.95
CA VAL A 332 5.36 -8.47 29.95
C VAL A 332 6.03 -8.98 28.66
N GLU A 333 5.74 -10.21 28.25
CA GLU A 333 6.30 -10.82 27.03
C GLU A 333 5.88 -10.10 25.74
N LYS A 334 4.75 -9.40 25.75
CA LYS A 334 4.21 -8.66 24.61
C LYS A 334 4.32 -7.14 24.78
N ASP A 335 5.17 -6.68 25.66
CA ASP A 335 5.50 -5.27 25.90
C ASP A 335 4.31 -4.36 26.28
N TYR A 336 3.20 -4.95 26.76
CA TYR A 336 2.12 -4.17 27.37
C TYR A 336 2.53 -3.63 28.75
N LEU A 337 3.42 -4.35 29.42
CA LEU A 337 3.99 -4.00 30.69
C LEU A 337 5.52 -4.09 30.62
N PRO A 338 6.24 -3.16 31.28
CA PRO A 338 7.69 -3.26 31.37
C PRO A 338 8.11 -4.46 32.26
N PRO A 339 9.34 -4.99 32.12
CA PRO A 339 9.86 -6.07 32.96
C PRO A 339 9.76 -5.77 34.47
N SER A 340 9.85 -4.50 34.85
CA SER A 340 9.70 -4.03 36.24
C SER A 340 8.30 -4.22 36.82
N ALA A 341 7.29 -4.48 36.00
CA ALA A 341 5.91 -4.74 36.42
C ALA A 341 5.55 -6.24 36.46
N ALA A 342 6.56 -7.12 36.47
CA ALA A 342 6.35 -8.57 36.53
C ALA A 342 5.67 -9.05 37.84
N ASP A 343 5.59 -8.21 38.86
CA ASP A 343 4.91 -8.42 40.15
C ASP A 343 3.61 -7.60 40.30
N MET A 344 3.12 -6.95 39.26
CA MET A 344 1.88 -6.19 39.27
C MET A 344 0.74 -7.00 39.94
N ASP A 345 -0.11 -6.33 40.73
CA ASP A 345 -1.28 -6.97 41.34
C ASP A 345 -2.20 -7.61 40.30
N LEU A 346 -2.65 -8.83 40.56
CA LEU A 346 -3.44 -9.61 39.62
C LEU A 346 -4.80 -8.98 39.32
N PHE A 347 -5.36 -8.22 40.24
CA PHE A 347 -6.60 -7.51 39.98
C PHE A 347 -6.42 -6.32 39.03
N ASP A 348 -5.29 -5.65 39.12
CA ASP A 348 -4.92 -4.59 38.17
C ASP A 348 -4.59 -5.16 36.79
N VAL A 349 -3.96 -6.33 36.73
CA VAL A 349 -3.76 -7.09 35.49
C VAL A 349 -5.11 -7.42 34.81
N LYS A 350 -6.06 -7.94 35.59
CA LYS A 350 -7.42 -8.22 35.12
C LYS A 350 -8.10 -6.98 34.56
N LYS A 351 -8.10 -5.87 35.32
CA LYS A 351 -8.68 -4.59 34.87
C LYS A 351 -8.03 -4.08 33.58
N MET A 352 -6.72 -4.24 33.46
CA MET A 352 -6.00 -3.84 32.23
C MET A 352 -6.49 -4.66 31.03
N GLY A 353 -6.60 -5.98 31.19
CA GLY A 353 -7.12 -6.86 30.14
C GLY A 353 -8.55 -6.52 29.74
N GLU A 354 -9.44 -6.35 30.72
CA GLU A 354 -10.84 -5.95 30.49
C GLU A 354 -10.93 -4.61 29.73
N ARG A 355 -10.10 -3.63 30.11
CA ARG A 355 -10.07 -2.33 29.42
C ARG A 355 -9.62 -2.47 27.95
N ILE A 356 -8.64 -3.32 27.67
CA ILE A 356 -8.15 -3.56 26.29
C ILE A 356 -9.25 -4.22 25.47
N VAL A 357 -9.88 -5.28 25.96
CA VAL A 357 -10.95 -5.98 25.25
C VAL A 357 -12.13 -5.06 24.98
N THR A 358 -12.59 -4.29 25.99
CA THR A 358 -13.68 -3.32 25.83
C THR A 358 -13.32 -2.21 24.81
N TYR A 359 -12.12 -1.63 24.93
CA TYR A 359 -11.65 -0.58 24.01
C TYR A 359 -11.57 -1.06 22.57
N ARG A 360 -11.14 -2.30 22.36
CA ARG A 360 -10.99 -2.92 21.03
C ARG A 360 -12.27 -3.60 20.55
N GLN A 361 -13.35 -3.57 21.35
CA GLN A 361 -14.65 -4.18 21.01
C GLN A 361 -14.53 -5.66 20.58
N VAL A 362 -13.70 -6.45 21.28
CA VAL A 362 -13.35 -7.85 20.89
C VAL A 362 -14.33 -8.86 21.49
N GLU A 363 -15.55 -8.48 21.78
CA GLU A 363 -16.63 -9.36 22.23
C GLU A 363 -17.46 -9.83 21.05
N GLU A 364 -18.06 -11.04 21.17
CA GLU A 364 -18.90 -11.61 20.14
C GLU A 364 -20.04 -10.67 19.72
N GLY A 365 -20.17 -10.46 18.41
CA GLY A 365 -21.16 -9.55 17.84
C GLY A 365 -20.81 -8.06 17.92
N LEU A 366 -19.64 -7.70 18.46
CA LEU A 366 -19.12 -6.34 18.42
C LEU A 366 -18.15 -6.16 17.24
N GLU A 367 -17.90 -4.89 16.91
CA GLU A 367 -17.15 -4.50 15.71
C GLU A 367 -15.72 -5.06 15.65
N GLY A 368 -15.09 -5.30 16.79
CA GLY A 368 -13.72 -5.82 16.87
C GLY A 368 -13.62 -7.35 16.95
N ASP A 369 -14.74 -8.07 16.85
CA ASP A 369 -14.79 -9.53 16.93
C ASP A 369 -13.98 -10.20 15.79
N ASP A 370 -14.00 -9.61 14.61
CA ASP A 370 -13.19 -10.03 13.46
C ASP A 370 -11.76 -9.46 13.44
N GLY A 371 -11.39 -8.63 14.43
CA GLY A 371 -10.07 -7.99 14.52
C GLY A 371 -9.86 -6.79 13.60
N LEU A 372 -10.91 -6.27 12.96
CA LEU A 372 -10.84 -5.19 11.98
C LEU A 372 -11.39 -3.84 12.49
N ASP A 373 -11.65 -3.69 13.78
CA ASP A 373 -12.13 -2.43 14.38
C ASP A 373 -11.23 -1.22 14.02
N ALA A 374 -9.92 -1.42 14.05
CA ALA A 374 -8.95 -0.38 13.68
C ALA A 374 -9.03 -0.01 12.20
N VAL A 375 -9.25 -0.99 11.32
CA VAL A 375 -9.40 -0.75 9.87
C VAL A 375 -10.66 0.07 9.60
N ARG A 376 -11.80 -0.33 10.18
CA ARG A 376 -13.07 0.41 10.06
C ARG A 376 -12.93 1.84 10.54
N HIS A 377 -12.35 2.04 11.73
CA HIS A 377 -12.09 3.38 12.25
C HIS A 377 -11.20 4.22 11.31
N ASN A 378 -10.12 3.64 10.81
CA ASN A 378 -9.19 4.32 9.91
C ASN A 378 -9.87 4.73 8.60
N LEU A 379 -10.74 3.91 8.04
CA LEU A 379 -11.52 4.24 6.84
C LEU A 379 -12.50 5.38 7.11
N ARG A 380 -13.18 5.39 8.26
CA ARG A 380 -14.09 6.48 8.69
C ARG A 380 -13.33 7.80 8.82
N VAL A 381 -12.18 7.79 9.46
CA VAL A 381 -11.33 8.99 9.59
C VAL A 381 -10.86 9.47 8.23
N LEU A 382 -10.40 8.55 7.38
CA LEU A 382 -9.91 8.86 6.04
C LEU A 382 -11.02 9.46 5.14
N ARG A 383 -12.25 8.95 5.22
CA ARG A 383 -13.42 9.49 4.49
C ARG A 383 -13.68 10.95 4.84
N ASN A 384 -13.48 11.33 6.10
CA ASN A 384 -13.71 12.68 6.59
C ASN A 384 -12.51 13.64 6.37
N CYS A 385 -11.44 13.18 5.74
CA CYS A 385 -10.26 13.99 5.46
C CYS A 385 -10.29 14.54 4.03
N ASN A 386 -9.78 15.76 3.86
CA ASN A 386 -9.55 16.34 2.52
C ASN A 386 -8.19 15.87 1.97
N LEU A 387 -8.04 14.56 1.79
CA LEU A 387 -6.83 13.89 1.33
C LEU A 387 -7.19 12.84 0.26
N PRO A 388 -7.61 13.24 -0.95
CA PRO A 388 -8.13 12.33 -1.96
C PRO A 388 -7.12 11.28 -2.42
N ASP A 389 -5.82 11.57 -2.37
CA ASP A 389 -4.76 10.67 -2.82
C ASP A 389 -4.24 9.72 -1.72
N THR A 390 -4.62 9.94 -0.46
CA THR A 390 -4.19 9.06 0.65
C THR A 390 -4.96 7.76 0.62
N ARG A 391 -4.27 6.64 0.76
CA ARG A 391 -4.86 5.30 0.84
C ARG A 391 -4.47 4.58 2.12
N LEU A 392 -5.35 3.72 2.56
CA LEU A 392 -5.12 2.80 3.68
C LEU A 392 -4.53 1.50 3.14
N ILE A 393 -3.37 1.11 3.67
CA ILE A 393 -2.79 -0.21 3.45
C ILE A 393 -3.19 -1.11 4.62
N ILE A 394 -3.95 -2.16 4.35
CA ILE A 394 -4.17 -3.25 5.29
C ILE A 394 -2.99 -4.19 5.17
N CYS A 395 -2.29 -4.43 6.27
CA CYS A 395 -1.04 -5.19 6.27
C CYS A 395 -0.87 -6.06 7.51
N SER A 396 0.19 -6.88 7.50
CA SER A 396 0.45 -7.83 8.57
C SER A 396 -0.74 -8.75 8.80
N MET A 397 -1.16 -9.43 7.74
CA MET A 397 -2.26 -10.39 7.76
C MET A 397 -1.75 -11.77 8.17
N GLU A 398 -2.64 -12.62 8.65
CA GLU A 398 -2.36 -14.02 8.94
C GLU A 398 -3.47 -14.93 8.40
N GLY A 399 -3.05 -15.76 7.46
CA GLY A 399 -3.72 -16.98 7.06
C GLY A 399 -5.18 -16.87 6.67
N GLU A 400 -5.86 -17.97 6.94
CA GLU A 400 -7.18 -18.26 6.42
C GLU A 400 -8.32 -17.43 7.05
N THR A 401 -8.09 -16.80 8.18
CA THR A 401 -9.15 -16.11 8.93
C THR A 401 -9.25 -14.62 8.58
N MET A 402 -8.14 -13.95 8.33
CA MET A 402 -8.14 -12.49 8.14
C MET A 402 -8.64 -12.06 6.78
N TYR A 403 -8.29 -12.81 5.72
CA TYR A 403 -8.70 -12.41 4.38
C TYR A 403 -10.22 -12.49 4.18
N PRO A 404 -10.90 -13.58 4.58
CA PRO A 404 -12.37 -13.61 4.56
C PRO A 404 -13.02 -12.49 5.36
N ALA A 405 -12.45 -12.12 6.51
CA ALA A 405 -12.95 -11.02 7.31
C ALA A 405 -12.79 -9.65 6.60
N ILE A 406 -11.65 -9.41 5.95
CA ILE A 406 -11.43 -8.22 5.12
C ILE A 406 -12.42 -8.18 3.96
N ASP A 407 -12.59 -9.29 3.25
CA ASP A 407 -13.51 -9.40 2.11
C ASP A 407 -14.95 -9.09 2.54
N SER A 408 -15.38 -9.67 3.66
CA SER A 408 -16.69 -9.37 4.25
C SER A 408 -16.83 -7.89 4.62
N MET A 409 -15.86 -7.31 5.32
CA MET A 409 -15.88 -5.89 5.70
C MET A 409 -15.99 -4.96 4.48
N LEU A 410 -15.27 -5.25 3.39
CA LEU A 410 -15.29 -4.42 2.19
C LEU A 410 -16.63 -4.49 1.42
N THR A 411 -17.48 -5.46 1.73
CA THR A 411 -18.84 -5.57 1.19
C THR A 411 -19.90 -4.92 2.08
N GLU A 412 -19.53 -4.41 3.25
CA GLU A 412 -20.44 -3.66 4.11
C GLU A 412 -20.86 -2.34 3.44
N ASP A 413 -22.15 -2.02 3.48
CA ASP A 413 -22.71 -0.80 2.88
C ASP A 413 -21.95 0.47 3.28
N GLU A 414 -21.41 0.47 4.51
CA GLU A 414 -20.61 1.59 5.03
C GLU A 414 -19.29 1.80 4.25
N PHE A 415 -18.66 0.76 3.69
CA PHE A 415 -17.33 0.85 3.14
C PHE A 415 -17.21 0.63 1.62
N VAL A 416 -18.31 0.31 0.96
CA VAL A 416 -18.32 0.03 -0.49
C VAL A 416 -17.80 1.22 -1.32
N ASP A 417 -18.01 2.45 -0.87
CA ASP A 417 -17.51 3.69 -1.50
C ASP A 417 -16.02 3.97 -1.19
N MET A 418 -15.42 3.21 -0.28
CA MET A 418 -14.02 3.38 0.14
C MET A 418 -13.07 2.32 -0.43
N ILE A 419 -13.55 1.39 -1.24
CA ILE A 419 -12.74 0.27 -1.76
C ILE A 419 -11.55 0.77 -2.58
N ASP A 420 -11.70 1.82 -3.35
CA ASP A 420 -10.63 2.45 -4.14
C ASP A 420 -9.56 3.16 -3.28
N ARG A 421 -9.84 3.31 -1.98
CA ARG A 421 -8.92 3.87 -0.98
C ARG A 421 -8.18 2.78 -0.21
N VAL A 422 -8.44 1.50 -0.51
CA VAL A 422 -7.85 0.35 0.18
C VAL A 422 -6.81 -0.34 -0.69
N VAL A 423 -5.68 -0.64 -0.09
CA VAL A 423 -4.61 -1.48 -0.65
C VAL A 423 -4.36 -2.63 0.33
N ILE A 424 -4.42 -3.86 -0.14
CA ILE A 424 -4.01 -5.02 0.66
C ILE A 424 -2.55 -5.32 0.35
N THR A 425 -1.69 -5.34 1.36
CA THR A 425 -0.29 -5.73 1.21
C THR A 425 0.00 -7.02 1.97
N ALA A 426 0.64 -7.96 1.29
CA ALA A 426 1.08 -9.22 1.86
C ALA A 426 2.32 -9.75 1.14
N GLU A 427 2.99 -10.71 1.76
CA GLU A 427 4.04 -11.46 1.10
C GLU A 427 3.50 -12.13 -0.18
N PRO A 428 4.31 -12.23 -1.25
CA PRO A 428 3.86 -12.84 -2.51
C PRO A 428 3.30 -14.26 -2.36
N GLU A 429 3.89 -15.06 -1.49
CA GLU A 429 3.39 -16.40 -1.17
C GLU A 429 1.98 -16.35 -0.56
N TYR A 430 1.71 -15.38 0.32
CA TYR A 430 0.38 -15.20 0.91
C TYR A 430 -0.65 -14.80 -0.16
N LEU A 431 -0.31 -13.85 -1.04
CA LEU A 431 -1.18 -13.46 -2.16
C LEU A 431 -1.47 -14.66 -3.09
N ALA A 432 -0.49 -15.53 -3.32
CA ALA A 432 -0.68 -16.71 -4.12
C ALA A 432 -1.70 -17.71 -3.50
N ARG A 433 -1.84 -17.73 -2.18
CA ARG A 433 -2.83 -18.58 -1.48
C ARG A 433 -4.28 -18.22 -1.84
N PHE A 434 -4.55 -17.00 -2.28
CA PHE A 434 -5.91 -16.62 -2.74
C PHE A 434 -6.39 -17.38 -3.96
N THR A 435 -5.48 -18.01 -4.69
CA THR A 435 -5.80 -18.86 -5.84
C THR A 435 -6.12 -20.30 -5.44
N SER A 436 -5.94 -20.67 -4.17
CA SER A 436 -5.98 -22.07 -3.73
C SER A 436 -6.97 -22.30 -2.59
N THR A 437 -7.69 -23.39 -2.70
CA THR A 437 -8.48 -23.99 -1.62
C THR A 437 -8.34 -25.52 -1.69
N ASN A 438 -8.77 -26.23 -0.63
CA ASN A 438 -8.79 -27.68 -0.64
C ASN A 438 -9.61 -28.24 -1.83
N GLN A 439 -10.66 -27.54 -2.24
CA GLN A 439 -11.51 -27.94 -3.37
C GLN A 439 -10.78 -27.78 -4.70
N VAL A 440 -9.99 -26.73 -4.91
CA VAL A 440 -9.18 -26.56 -6.13
C VAL A 440 -8.29 -27.79 -6.33
N VAL A 441 -7.53 -28.20 -5.30
CA VAL A 441 -6.64 -29.37 -5.37
C VAL A 441 -7.42 -30.66 -5.60
N SER A 442 -8.56 -30.83 -4.92
CA SER A 442 -9.43 -32.03 -5.07
C SER A 442 -9.99 -32.15 -6.49
N TYR A 443 -10.46 -31.02 -7.07
CA TYR A 443 -10.99 -31.04 -8.43
C TYR A 443 -9.90 -31.22 -9.48
N GLN A 444 -8.72 -30.62 -9.31
CA GLN A 444 -7.59 -30.86 -10.21
C GLN A 444 -7.22 -32.36 -10.24
N ARG A 445 -7.14 -33.03 -9.07
CA ARG A 445 -6.92 -34.46 -9.00
C ARG A 445 -8.01 -35.26 -9.77
N ARG A 446 -9.28 -34.86 -9.60
CA ARG A 446 -10.41 -35.49 -10.31
C ARG A 446 -10.29 -35.34 -11.83
N PHE A 447 -9.97 -34.10 -12.29
CA PHE A 447 -9.83 -33.83 -13.73
C PHE A 447 -8.65 -34.58 -14.34
N LEU A 448 -7.50 -34.58 -13.68
CA LEU A 448 -6.32 -35.31 -14.14
C LEU A 448 -6.57 -36.84 -14.21
N ASN A 449 -7.30 -37.39 -13.25
CA ASN A 449 -7.67 -38.82 -13.28
C ASN A 449 -8.65 -39.15 -14.43
N ALA A 450 -9.63 -38.25 -14.67
CA ALA A 450 -10.56 -38.43 -15.78
C ALA A 450 -9.83 -38.33 -17.14
N ALA A 451 -8.89 -37.40 -17.29
CA ALA A 451 -8.10 -37.26 -18.52
C ALA A 451 -7.23 -38.50 -18.81
N LYS A 452 -6.69 -39.17 -17.79
CA LYS A 452 -5.95 -40.44 -17.96
C LYS A 452 -6.82 -41.60 -18.47
N GLY A 453 -8.09 -41.58 -18.15
CA GLY A 453 -9.05 -42.61 -18.61
C GLY A 453 -9.60 -42.36 -20.03
N ALA A 454 -9.28 -41.21 -20.63
CA ALA A 454 -9.71 -40.84 -21.98
C ALA A 454 -8.64 -41.13 -23.06
N VAL A 455 -7.49 -41.74 -22.68
CA VAL A 455 -6.37 -42.07 -23.58
C VAL A 455 -6.43 -43.56 -23.98
#